data_cf6bb46be80b9cea20f5a5efdd93d40c
#
_entry.id   cf6bb46be80b9cea20f5a5efdd93d40c
#
_cell.length_a   1.000
_cell.length_b   1.000
_cell.length_c   1.000
_cell.angle_alpha   90.00
_cell.angle_beta   90.00
_cell.angle_gamma   90.00
#
_symmetry.space_group_name_H-M   'P 1'
#
loop_
_entity.id
_entity.type
_entity.pdbx_description
1 polymer ?
#
loop_
_entity_poly.entity_id
_entity_poly.type
_entity_poly.pdbx_seq_one_letter_code
_entity_poly.pdbx_strand_id
1 'polypeptide(L)'
;LAWIGSQTSKINLGTSIMQISARTPTSAAMTAVTLDYLSNGRLKLGIGVSGPQVVEGWYGQPYPKPLARTREWIEIFRRVVAREEPVEFDGEHYQLPLQGGMGLGKPLKLILHPVRSRIPLYLGAEGPKNVALGAELCEGWIPMLISPYRMDIYKDSLAHRPPDFDIAATVTVIVDDDLDRALARVKAFVGFYIGGMGAKSFNVHKDLVSRQGFGEAADKIQELFMAGRRDEAFAAVPDELADELSLCGSKDRIRDRLQAWKESPVTMLNVGTPDRDTLRFLAEELL
;
A
#
# COMPACT_ATOMS: atom_id res chain seq x y z
N LEU A 1 -12.30 2.46 -10.78
CA LEU A 1 -11.85 1.19 -11.37
C LEU A 1 -12.86 0.60 -12.36
N ALA A 2 -14.17 0.59 -12.03
CA ALA A 2 -15.20 0.04 -12.92
C ALA A 2 -15.16 0.67 -14.32
N TRP A 3 -15.09 2.01 -14.40
CA TRP A 3 -14.98 2.74 -15.67
C TRP A 3 -13.74 2.32 -16.49
N ILE A 4 -12.56 2.24 -15.86
CA ILE A 4 -11.33 1.82 -16.54
C ILE A 4 -11.44 0.35 -16.95
N GLY A 5 -11.97 -0.50 -16.08
CA GLY A 5 -12.16 -1.93 -16.33
C GLY A 5 -13.06 -2.22 -17.51
N SER A 6 -14.12 -1.42 -17.72
CA SER A 6 -15.03 -1.57 -18.85
C SER A 6 -14.45 -1.07 -20.18
N GLN A 7 -13.44 -0.20 -20.15
CA GLN A 7 -12.80 0.38 -21.34
C GLN A 7 -11.49 -0.32 -21.72
N THR A 8 -11.02 -1.29 -20.92
CA THR A 8 -9.77 -2.01 -21.14
C THR A 8 -9.99 -3.51 -21.06
N SER A 9 -9.12 -4.30 -21.72
CA SER A 9 -9.24 -5.76 -21.77
C SER A 9 -8.02 -6.53 -21.26
N LYS A 10 -6.87 -5.88 -21.10
CA LYS A 10 -5.59 -6.54 -20.76
C LYS A 10 -5.03 -6.11 -19.42
N ILE A 11 -5.00 -4.80 -19.11
CA ILE A 11 -4.39 -4.29 -17.89
C ILE A 11 -5.11 -4.79 -16.65
N ASN A 12 -4.36 -5.16 -15.63
CA ASN A 12 -4.90 -5.43 -14.31
C ASN A 12 -5.39 -4.14 -13.66
N LEU A 13 -6.34 -4.27 -12.75
CA LEU A 13 -6.91 -3.17 -11.98
C LEU A 13 -6.53 -3.34 -10.51
N GLY A 14 -6.10 -2.28 -9.86
CA GLY A 14 -5.75 -2.35 -8.44
C GLY A 14 -6.10 -1.10 -7.67
N THR A 15 -6.21 -1.24 -6.36
CA THR A 15 -6.23 -0.13 -5.41
C THR A 15 -4.86 -0.05 -4.72
N SER A 16 -4.36 1.15 -4.49
CA SER A 16 -3.14 1.38 -3.70
C SER A 16 -3.39 2.53 -2.73
N ILE A 17 -4.13 2.31 -1.67
CA ILE A 17 -4.82 1.12 -1.18
C ILE A 17 -6.30 1.44 -0.85
N MET A 18 -7.15 0.45 -0.70
CA MET A 18 -8.45 0.59 -0.05
C MET A 18 -8.29 0.41 1.47
N GLN A 19 -8.80 1.34 2.25
CA GLN A 19 -8.71 1.27 3.71
C GLN A 19 -9.74 0.28 4.27
N ILE A 20 -9.29 -0.68 5.07
CA ILE A 20 -10.17 -1.72 5.66
C ILE A 20 -11.19 -1.15 6.63
N SER A 21 -10.90 0.00 7.25
CA SER A 21 -11.82 0.67 8.19
C SER A 21 -12.95 1.43 7.50
N ALA A 22 -12.80 1.74 6.19
CA ALA A 22 -13.81 2.46 5.42
C ALA A 22 -14.99 1.58 4.98
N ARG A 23 -14.81 0.25 5.00
CA ARG A 23 -15.82 -0.71 4.54
C ARG A 23 -15.76 -1.98 5.37
N THR A 24 -16.93 -2.57 5.65
CA THR A 24 -16.98 -3.92 6.21
C THR A 24 -16.38 -4.93 5.23
N PRO A 25 -15.78 -6.03 5.72
CA PRO A 25 -15.17 -7.03 4.84
C PRO A 25 -16.16 -7.62 3.83
N THR A 26 -17.41 -7.82 4.21
CA THR A 26 -18.48 -8.30 3.34
C THR A 26 -18.83 -7.29 2.23
N SER A 27 -18.98 -5.99 2.56
CA SER A 27 -19.21 -4.93 1.58
C SER A 27 -18.05 -4.77 0.60
N ALA A 28 -16.83 -4.89 1.10
CA ALA A 28 -15.64 -4.84 0.26
C ALA A 28 -15.56 -6.05 -0.69
N ALA A 29 -15.89 -7.26 -0.20
CA ALA A 29 -15.92 -8.47 -1.02
C ALA A 29 -16.99 -8.37 -2.13
N MET A 30 -18.20 -7.88 -1.81
CA MET A 30 -19.23 -7.64 -2.82
C MET A 30 -18.76 -6.66 -3.91
N THR A 31 -18.12 -5.57 -3.51
CA THR A 31 -17.55 -4.59 -4.45
C THR A 31 -16.45 -5.20 -5.30
N ALA A 32 -15.53 -5.97 -4.67
CA ALA A 32 -14.42 -6.61 -5.35
C ALA A 32 -14.91 -7.67 -6.37
N VAL A 33 -15.88 -8.50 -6.01
CA VAL A 33 -16.47 -9.50 -6.92
C VAL A 33 -17.15 -8.81 -8.11
N THR A 34 -17.85 -7.71 -7.88
CA THR A 34 -18.47 -6.92 -8.96
C THR A 34 -17.41 -6.33 -9.90
N LEU A 35 -16.33 -5.75 -9.37
CA LEU A 35 -15.23 -5.22 -10.18
C LEU A 35 -14.48 -6.32 -10.94
N ASP A 36 -14.27 -7.45 -10.29
CA ASP A 36 -13.60 -8.60 -10.88
C ASP A 36 -14.45 -9.20 -12.04
N TYR A 37 -15.76 -9.27 -11.84
CA TYR A 37 -16.70 -9.67 -12.89
C TYR A 37 -16.66 -8.70 -14.09
N LEU A 38 -16.80 -7.39 -13.85
CA LEU A 38 -16.77 -6.36 -14.91
C LEU A 38 -15.44 -6.30 -15.66
N SER A 39 -14.36 -6.69 -15.03
CA SER A 39 -13.02 -6.70 -15.60
C SER A 39 -12.57 -8.06 -16.12
N ASN A 40 -13.43 -9.09 -16.06
CA ASN A 40 -13.11 -10.46 -16.44
C ASN A 40 -11.86 -11.01 -15.70
N GLY A 41 -11.89 -10.95 -14.36
CA GLY A 41 -10.86 -11.56 -13.50
C GLY A 41 -9.55 -10.78 -13.40
N ARG A 42 -9.52 -9.46 -13.68
CA ARG A 42 -8.30 -8.65 -13.68
C ARG A 42 -8.07 -7.84 -12.40
N LEU A 43 -8.92 -7.99 -11.38
CA LEU A 43 -8.77 -7.22 -10.13
C LEU A 43 -7.64 -7.79 -9.27
N LYS A 44 -6.77 -6.90 -8.78
CA LYS A 44 -5.81 -7.10 -7.69
C LYS A 44 -6.14 -6.07 -6.61
N LEU A 45 -6.61 -6.49 -5.44
CA LEU A 45 -7.12 -5.58 -4.44
C LEU A 45 -6.05 -5.23 -3.40
N GLY A 46 -5.51 -4.01 -3.48
CA GLY A 46 -4.65 -3.45 -2.43
C GLY A 46 -5.47 -2.96 -1.24
N ILE A 47 -5.12 -3.40 -0.05
CA ILE A 47 -5.77 -3.04 1.21
C ILE A 47 -4.76 -2.52 2.22
N GLY A 48 -5.22 -1.75 3.22
CA GLY A 48 -4.34 -1.25 4.27
C GLY A 48 -5.10 -0.71 5.48
N VAL A 49 -4.38 -0.56 6.59
CA VAL A 49 -4.97 -0.18 7.88
C VAL A 49 -5.21 1.32 8.02
N SER A 50 -4.50 2.16 7.24
CA SER A 50 -4.43 3.61 7.45
C SER A 50 -3.79 3.97 8.82
N GLY A 51 -3.93 5.23 9.26
CA GLY A 51 -3.46 5.70 10.57
C GLY A 51 -4.63 6.02 11.52
N PRO A 52 -4.36 6.09 12.84
CA PRO A 52 -5.42 6.38 13.82
C PRO A 52 -6.09 7.73 13.58
N GLN A 53 -5.39 8.72 13.03
CA GLN A 53 -5.96 10.04 12.72
C GLN A 53 -7.11 9.96 11.71
N VAL A 54 -6.99 9.06 10.73
CA VAL A 54 -8.03 8.83 9.72
C VAL A 54 -9.10 7.88 10.26
N VAL A 55 -8.68 6.76 10.87
CA VAL A 55 -9.61 5.71 11.31
C VAL A 55 -10.50 6.22 12.44
N GLU A 56 -9.93 6.85 13.45
CA GLU A 56 -10.68 7.38 14.58
C GLU A 56 -11.25 8.77 14.30
N GLY A 57 -10.44 9.68 13.72
CA GLY A 57 -10.80 11.07 13.52
C GLY A 57 -11.72 11.31 12.33
N TRP A 58 -11.69 10.48 11.28
CA TRP A 58 -12.48 10.67 10.07
C TRP A 58 -13.59 9.63 9.90
N TYR A 59 -13.30 8.34 10.20
CA TYR A 59 -14.29 7.27 10.06
C TYR A 59 -15.05 6.96 11.35
N GLY A 60 -14.62 7.50 12.50
CA GLY A 60 -15.23 7.22 13.80
C GLY A 60 -15.17 5.72 14.17
N GLN A 61 -14.14 5.02 13.74
CA GLN A 61 -13.93 3.59 14.00
C GLN A 61 -12.77 3.40 14.98
N PRO A 62 -12.81 2.39 15.86
CA PRO A 62 -11.69 2.11 16.76
C PRO A 62 -10.47 1.62 15.98
N TYR A 63 -9.27 2.08 16.36
CA TYR A 63 -8.00 1.69 15.73
C TYR A 63 -7.27 0.52 16.42
N PRO A 64 -7.49 0.21 17.73
CA PRO A 64 -6.64 -0.75 18.46
C PRO A 64 -6.52 -2.10 17.77
N LYS A 65 -5.35 -2.75 17.97
CA LYS A 65 -4.99 -4.05 17.42
C LYS A 65 -5.18 -4.17 15.89
N PRO A 66 -4.60 -3.25 15.09
CA PRO A 66 -4.85 -3.20 13.64
C PRO A 66 -4.43 -4.49 12.92
N LEU A 67 -3.41 -5.22 13.40
CA LEU A 67 -2.98 -6.48 12.79
C LEU A 67 -4.02 -7.60 12.96
N ALA A 68 -4.58 -7.76 14.16
CA ALA A 68 -5.64 -8.75 14.43
C ALA A 68 -6.88 -8.42 13.59
N ARG A 69 -7.29 -7.14 13.55
CA ARG A 69 -8.39 -6.68 12.70
C ARG A 69 -8.16 -6.97 11.21
N THR A 70 -6.93 -6.75 10.72
CA THR A 70 -6.59 -7.04 9.32
C THR A 70 -6.70 -8.52 9.02
N ARG A 71 -6.22 -9.40 9.92
CA ARG A 71 -6.34 -10.86 9.79
C ARG A 71 -7.80 -11.28 9.68
N GLU A 72 -8.63 -10.87 10.61
CA GLU A 72 -10.07 -11.20 10.61
C GLU A 72 -10.77 -10.66 9.35
N TRP A 73 -10.44 -9.42 8.95
CA TRP A 73 -10.99 -8.80 7.75
C TRP A 73 -10.65 -9.61 6.48
N ILE A 74 -9.39 -10.03 6.33
CA ILE A 74 -8.93 -10.84 5.19
C ILE A 74 -9.65 -12.18 5.18
N GLU A 75 -9.78 -12.84 6.33
CA GLU A 75 -10.44 -14.14 6.44
C GLU A 75 -11.91 -14.06 6.04
N ILE A 76 -12.65 -13.09 6.55
CA ILE A 76 -14.06 -12.88 6.17
C ILE A 76 -14.16 -12.56 4.68
N PHE A 77 -13.31 -11.65 4.16
CA PHE A 77 -13.29 -11.31 2.73
C PHE A 77 -13.11 -12.57 1.87
N ARG A 78 -12.15 -13.44 2.21
CA ARG A 78 -11.90 -14.67 1.47
C ARG A 78 -13.06 -15.66 1.53
N ARG A 79 -13.69 -15.85 2.70
CA ARG A 79 -14.88 -16.70 2.82
C ARG A 79 -16.05 -16.19 1.96
N VAL A 80 -16.27 -14.87 1.94
CA VAL A 80 -17.31 -14.26 1.08
C VAL A 80 -17.03 -14.51 -0.38
N VAL A 81 -15.78 -14.29 -0.84
CA VAL A 81 -15.37 -14.47 -2.23
C VAL A 81 -15.40 -15.93 -2.65
N ALA A 82 -14.93 -16.86 -1.80
CA ALA A 82 -14.97 -18.30 -2.08
C ALA A 82 -16.41 -18.81 -2.26
N ARG A 83 -17.37 -18.20 -1.57
CA ARG A 83 -18.80 -18.50 -1.69
C ARG A 83 -19.15 -19.98 -1.46
N GLU A 84 -18.41 -20.69 -0.66
CA GLU A 84 -18.64 -22.12 -0.39
C GLU A 84 -19.89 -22.31 0.47
N GLU A 85 -20.03 -21.55 1.55
CA GLU A 85 -21.11 -21.61 2.53
C GLU A 85 -21.58 -20.21 2.97
N PRO A 86 -22.73 -20.08 3.65
CA PRO A 86 -23.10 -18.87 4.35
C PRO A 86 -22.04 -18.49 5.39
N VAL A 87 -21.65 -17.20 5.42
CA VAL A 87 -20.51 -16.75 6.22
C VAL A 87 -20.91 -16.56 7.67
N GLU A 88 -20.25 -17.29 8.56
CA GLU A 88 -20.24 -17.10 10.01
C GLU A 88 -18.83 -16.75 10.46
N PHE A 89 -18.72 -15.84 11.44
CA PHE A 89 -17.44 -15.45 12.00
C PHE A 89 -17.62 -14.96 13.44
N ASP A 90 -16.83 -15.49 14.36
CA ASP A 90 -16.81 -15.05 15.75
C ASP A 90 -15.37 -14.66 16.12
N GLY A 91 -15.05 -13.39 15.87
CA GLY A 91 -13.74 -12.80 16.13
C GLY A 91 -13.78 -11.69 17.17
N GLU A 92 -12.63 -11.14 17.46
CA GLU A 92 -12.50 -10.02 18.41
C GLU A 92 -13.05 -8.72 17.81
N HIS A 93 -12.88 -8.52 16.51
CA HIS A 93 -13.23 -7.28 15.80
C HIS A 93 -14.48 -7.40 14.95
N TYR A 94 -14.81 -8.61 14.52
CA TYR A 94 -15.96 -8.89 13.66
C TYR A 94 -16.74 -10.08 14.16
N GLN A 95 -18.07 -9.93 14.25
CA GLN A 95 -19.01 -10.98 14.57
C GLN A 95 -20.09 -11.05 13.48
N LEU A 96 -20.23 -12.18 12.84
CA LEU A 96 -21.19 -12.42 11.76
C LEU A 96 -21.93 -13.76 12.00
N PRO A 97 -23.25 -13.74 12.34
CA PRO A 97 -24.09 -12.57 12.62
C PRO A 97 -23.72 -11.84 13.90
N LEU A 98 -24.02 -10.53 13.93
CA LEU A 98 -23.81 -9.70 15.12
C LEU A 98 -24.62 -10.24 16.31
N GLN A 99 -23.95 -10.49 17.43
CA GLN A 99 -24.59 -10.86 18.69
C GLN A 99 -25.12 -9.61 19.39
N GLY A 100 -26.24 -9.77 20.13
CA GLY A 100 -26.82 -8.66 20.89
C GLY A 100 -27.54 -7.61 20.07
N GLY A 101 -27.75 -7.82 18.75
CA GLY A 101 -28.59 -6.99 17.91
C GLY A 101 -30.10 -7.33 18.10
N MET A 102 -30.91 -7.11 17.05
CA MET A 102 -32.35 -7.45 17.08
C MET A 102 -32.66 -8.96 17.10
N GLY A 103 -31.64 -9.81 17.08
CA GLY A 103 -31.77 -11.29 17.03
C GLY A 103 -32.28 -11.82 15.67
N LEU A 104 -32.31 -11.00 14.63
CA LEU A 104 -32.80 -11.37 13.30
C LEU A 104 -31.65 -11.60 12.29
N GLY A 105 -30.41 -11.40 12.73
CA GLY A 105 -29.23 -11.69 11.93
C GLY A 105 -29.12 -13.18 11.62
N LYS A 106 -28.75 -13.51 10.38
CA LYS A 106 -28.48 -14.88 9.96
C LYS A 106 -27.27 -14.90 9.02
N PRO A 107 -26.54 -16.03 8.94
CA PRO A 107 -25.48 -16.19 7.97
C PRO A 107 -25.99 -16.00 6.55
N LEU A 108 -25.24 -15.27 5.74
CA LEU A 108 -25.59 -14.98 4.36
C LEU A 108 -24.48 -15.41 3.41
N LYS A 109 -24.86 -15.66 2.18
CA LYS A 109 -24.00 -16.01 1.06
C LYS A 109 -24.12 -14.94 -0.04
N LEU A 110 -23.01 -14.64 -0.70
CA LEU A 110 -23.00 -13.70 -1.82
C LEU A 110 -23.98 -14.14 -2.91
N ILE A 111 -24.84 -13.26 -3.40
CA ILE A 111 -25.79 -13.54 -4.48
C ILE A 111 -25.07 -13.70 -5.80
N LEU A 112 -24.17 -12.75 -6.12
CA LEU A 112 -23.36 -12.79 -7.33
C LEU A 112 -22.37 -13.96 -7.28
N HIS A 113 -22.28 -14.73 -8.36
CA HIS A 113 -21.28 -15.80 -8.50
C HIS A 113 -19.94 -15.19 -8.93
N PRO A 114 -18.87 -15.37 -8.16
CA PRO A 114 -17.55 -14.86 -8.51
C PRO A 114 -16.99 -15.51 -9.78
N VAL A 115 -16.24 -14.76 -10.56
CA VAL A 115 -15.52 -15.28 -11.74
C VAL A 115 -14.43 -16.28 -11.33
N ARG A 116 -13.87 -16.06 -10.14
CA ARG A 116 -12.85 -16.92 -9.52
C ARG A 116 -13.06 -16.95 -8.01
N SER A 117 -12.70 -18.07 -7.38
CA SER A 117 -12.87 -18.28 -5.94
C SER A 117 -11.89 -17.46 -5.07
N ARG A 118 -10.89 -16.84 -5.68
CA ARG A 118 -9.85 -16.08 -4.98
C ARG A 118 -9.46 -14.82 -5.77
N ILE A 119 -9.70 -13.65 -5.20
CA ILE A 119 -9.22 -12.36 -5.70
C ILE A 119 -7.89 -12.07 -4.99
N PRO A 120 -6.79 -11.78 -5.71
CA PRO A 120 -5.51 -11.46 -5.08
C PRO A 120 -5.61 -10.21 -4.19
N LEU A 121 -5.10 -10.34 -2.96
CA LEU A 121 -4.99 -9.25 -1.99
C LEU A 121 -3.53 -8.81 -1.89
N TYR A 122 -3.33 -7.50 -1.83
CA TYR A 122 -2.02 -6.88 -1.63
C TYR A 122 -2.09 -6.01 -0.38
N LEU A 123 -1.21 -6.22 0.58
CA LEU A 123 -1.23 -5.45 1.83
C LEU A 123 -0.30 -4.24 1.75
N GLY A 124 -0.84 -3.04 1.91
CA GLY A 124 -0.08 -1.82 2.18
C GLY A 124 0.42 -1.86 3.62
N ALA A 125 1.74 -1.97 3.80
CA ALA A 125 2.36 -2.15 5.10
C ALA A 125 3.78 -1.59 5.14
N GLU A 126 4.20 -1.06 6.30
CA GLU A 126 5.54 -0.52 6.51
C GLU A 126 6.23 -1.14 7.74
N GLY A 127 5.49 -1.38 8.81
CA GLY A 127 6.02 -2.01 10.02
C GLY A 127 6.32 -3.50 9.81
N PRO A 128 7.42 -4.06 10.39
CA PRO A 128 7.86 -5.42 10.15
C PRO A 128 6.78 -6.49 10.37
N LYS A 129 6.02 -6.36 11.46
CA LYS A 129 4.93 -7.30 11.78
C LYS A 129 3.78 -7.24 10.76
N ASN A 130 3.50 -6.06 10.21
CA ASN A 130 2.44 -5.91 9.21
C ASN A 130 2.90 -6.43 7.84
N VAL A 131 4.19 -6.23 7.50
CA VAL A 131 4.79 -6.82 6.29
C VAL A 131 4.77 -8.35 6.38
N ALA A 132 5.15 -8.92 7.54
CA ALA A 132 5.08 -10.37 7.78
C ALA A 132 3.64 -10.91 7.66
N LEU A 133 2.64 -10.18 8.17
CA LEU A 133 1.23 -10.52 7.99
C LEU A 133 0.83 -10.54 6.51
N GLY A 134 1.32 -9.57 5.72
CA GLY A 134 1.10 -9.55 4.27
C GLY A 134 1.73 -10.76 3.57
N ALA A 135 2.96 -11.10 3.94
CA ALA A 135 3.66 -12.28 3.41
C ALA A 135 2.97 -13.62 3.75
N GLU A 136 2.29 -13.68 4.91
CA GLU A 136 1.53 -14.86 5.34
C GLU A 136 0.17 -14.99 4.63
N LEU A 137 -0.56 -13.89 4.47
CA LEU A 137 -1.98 -13.93 4.12
C LEU A 137 -2.34 -13.42 2.74
N CYS A 138 -1.44 -12.68 2.07
CA CYS A 138 -1.74 -12.00 0.82
C CYS A 138 -0.89 -12.54 -0.34
N GLU A 139 -1.26 -12.17 -1.55
CA GLU A 139 -0.52 -12.46 -2.78
C GLU A 139 0.53 -11.39 -3.10
N GLY A 140 0.55 -10.30 -2.34
CA GLY A 140 1.55 -9.26 -2.52
C GLY A 140 1.58 -8.22 -1.40
N TRP A 141 2.61 -7.41 -1.48
CA TRP A 141 2.87 -6.30 -0.58
C TRP A 141 3.02 -5.01 -1.39
N ILE A 142 2.41 -3.93 -0.89
CA ILE A 142 2.53 -2.58 -1.47
C ILE A 142 3.31 -1.72 -0.50
N PRO A 143 4.64 -1.71 -0.58
CA PRO A 143 5.46 -0.79 0.19
C PRO A 143 5.42 0.63 -0.36
N MET A 144 5.69 1.57 0.53
CA MET A 144 5.94 2.96 0.18
C MET A 144 7.20 3.45 0.91
N LEU A 145 7.88 4.46 0.37
CA LEU A 145 9.13 5.00 0.93
C LEU A 145 10.21 3.93 1.18
N ILE A 146 10.36 2.97 0.27
CA ILE A 146 11.43 1.96 0.34
C ILE A 146 12.54 2.27 -0.65
N SER A 147 13.77 1.95 -0.25
CA SER A 147 14.95 2.01 -1.09
C SER A 147 15.29 0.60 -1.62
N PRO A 148 15.57 0.43 -2.93
CA PRO A 148 16.02 -0.85 -3.48
C PRO A 148 17.37 -1.28 -2.90
N TYR A 149 18.15 -0.35 -2.36
CA TYR A 149 19.47 -0.60 -1.75
C TYR A 149 19.38 -1.07 -0.30
N ARG A 150 18.21 -0.96 0.36
CA ARG A 150 18.01 -1.22 1.79
C ARG A 150 16.94 -2.28 2.07
N MET A 151 16.72 -3.20 1.12
CA MET A 151 15.69 -4.24 1.23
C MET A 151 15.98 -5.26 2.33
N ASP A 152 17.20 -5.36 2.81
CA ASP A 152 17.60 -6.27 3.89
C ASP A 152 16.83 -6.06 5.19
N ILE A 153 16.35 -4.83 5.48
CA ILE A 153 15.51 -4.55 6.66
C ILE A 153 14.19 -5.34 6.68
N TYR A 154 13.79 -5.92 5.55
CA TYR A 154 12.56 -6.72 5.41
C TYR A 154 12.82 -8.21 5.29
N LYS A 155 14.10 -8.66 5.29
CA LYS A 155 14.48 -10.05 5.09
C LYS A 155 13.67 -11.01 5.96
N ASP A 156 13.62 -10.76 7.27
CA ASP A 156 12.90 -11.62 8.22
C ASP A 156 11.39 -11.55 8.01
N SER A 157 10.85 -10.36 7.73
CA SER A 157 9.41 -10.17 7.50
C SER A 157 8.92 -10.87 6.23
N LEU A 158 9.78 -11.02 5.23
CA LEU A 158 9.47 -11.65 3.95
C LEU A 158 9.95 -13.11 3.87
N ALA A 159 10.52 -13.67 4.95
CA ALA A 159 11.12 -15.00 4.93
C ALA A 159 10.14 -16.13 4.57
N HIS A 160 8.86 -15.97 4.90
CA HIS A 160 7.81 -16.96 4.66
C HIS A 160 6.86 -16.62 3.51
N ARG A 161 7.24 -15.64 2.66
CA ARG A 161 6.40 -15.29 1.49
C ARG A 161 6.34 -16.44 0.48
N PRO A 162 5.21 -16.62 -0.21
CA PRO A 162 5.12 -17.55 -1.34
C PRO A 162 6.12 -17.21 -2.45
N PRO A 163 6.53 -18.17 -3.28
CA PRO A 163 7.46 -17.93 -4.39
C PRO A 163 6.95 -16.91 -5.43
N ASP A 164 5.64 -16.84 -5.63
CA ASP A 164 4.92 -15.95 -6.55
C ASP A 164 4.40 -14.67 -5.88
N PHE A 165 4.95 -14.34 -4.70
CA PHE A 165 4.55 -13.16 -3.94
C PHE A 165 5.05 -11.88 -4.61
N ASP A 166 4.12 -11.00 -5.00
CA ASP A 166 4.44 -9.71 -5.61
C ASP A 166 4.90 -8.67 -4.56
N ILE A 167 5.94 -7.91 -4.91
CA ILE A 167 6.35 -6.70 -4.18
C ILE A 167 6.13 -5.51 -5.11
N ALA A 168 5.03 -4.80 -4.92
CA ALA A 168 4.58 -3.70 -5.76
C ALA A 168 5.01 -2.35 -5.15
N ALA A 169 6.26 -1.95 -5.37
CA ALA A 169 6.84 -0.75 -4.80
C ALA A 169 6.27 0.53 -5.41
N THR A 170 5.86 1.48 -4.56
CA THR A 170 5.45 2.81 -5.02
C THR A 170 6.68 3.68 -5.19
N VAL A 171 6.93 4.16 -6.41
CA VAL A 171 8.09 4.98 -6.77
C VAL A 171 7.66 6.26 -7.49
N THR A 172 8.22 7.39 -7.08
CA THR A 172 8.08 8.67 -7.80
C THR A 172 9.08 8.73 -8.93
N VAL A 173 8.61 9.00 -10.15
CA VAL A 173 9.48 9.16 -11.32
C VAL A 173 9.36 10.58 -11.88
N ILE A 174 10.48 11.26 -12.01
CA ILE A 174 10.56 12.64 -12.52
C ILE A 174 11.68 12.73 -13.55
N VAL A 175 11.32 12.79 -14.83
CA VAL A 175 12.27 13.05 -15.90
C VAL A 175 12.53 14.55 -15.95
N ASP A 176 13.73 14.95 -15.59
CA ASP A 176 14.17 16.35 -15.55
C ASP A 176 15.71 16.42 -15.61
N ASP A 177 16.27 17.21 -16.53
CA ASP A 177 17.72 17.39 -16.64
C ASP A 177 18.31 18.15 -15.45
N ASP A 178 17.50 18.93 -14.73
CA ASP A 178 17.83 19.56 -13.46
C ASP A 178 17.51 18.62 -12.31
N LEU A 179 18.52 17.90 -11.85
CA LEU A 179 18.37 16.91 -10.76
C LEU A 179 17.94 17.54 -9.44
N ASP A 180 18.46 18.73 -9.09
CA ASP A 180 18.14 19.41 -7.85
C ASP A 180 16.67 19.79 -7.81
N ARG A 181 16.13 20.27 -8.93
CA ARG A 181 14.70 20.58 -9.08
C ARG A 181 13.84 19.32 -8.97
N ALA A 182 14.27 18.22 -9.57
CA ALA A 182 13.57 16.93 -9.46
C ALA A 182 13.56 16.42 -8.02
N LEU A 183 14.71 16.40 -7.35
CA LEU A 183 14.85 15.96 -5.98
C LEU A 183 14.08 16.84 -4.99
N ALA A 184 14.02 18.15 -5.20
CA ALA A 184 13.24 19.06 -4.36
C ALA A 184 11.75 18.65 -4.27
N ARG A 185 11.17 18.16 -5.38
CA ARG A 185 9.79 17.65 -5.40
C ARG A 185 9.64 16.38 -4.60
N VAL A 186 10.61 15.46 -4.69
CA VAL A 186 10.63 14.23 -3.89
C VAL A 186 10.80 14.55 -2.41
N LYS A 187 11.70 15.47 -2.06
CA LYS A 187 11.92 15.92 -0.68
C LYS A 187 10.64 16.48 -0.05
N ALA A 188 9.86 17.26 -0.80
CA ALA A 188 8.58 17.76 -0.31
C ALA A 188 7.60 16.63 0.02
N PHE A 189 7.51 15.61 -0.83
CA PHE A 189 6.68 14.44 -0.60
C PHE A 189 7.17 13.62 0.60
N VAL A 190 8.44 13.26 0.64
CA VAL A 190 9.06 12.47 1.73
C VAL A 190 8.95 13.21 3.06
N GLY A 191 9.28 14.51 3.09
CA GLY A 191 9.21 15.36 4.27
C GLY A 191 7.79 15.51 4.80
N PHE A 192 6.78 15.55 3.92
CA PHE A 192 5.37 15.56 4.33
C PHE A 192 4.98 14.24 5.02
N TYR A 193 5.39 13.10 4.51
CA TYR A 193 5.08 11.81 5.13
C TYR A 193 5.79 11.63 6.48
N ILE A 194 7.07 11.97 6.56
CA ILE A 194 7.86 11.88 7.80
C ILE A 194 7.34 12.88 8.85
N GLY A 195 7.01 14.11 8.44
CA GLY A 195 6.63 15.17 9.35
C GLY A 195 5.14 15.24 9.68
N GLY A 196 4.28 14.99 8.68
CA GLY A 196 2.85 15.33 8.74
C GLY A 196 1.88 14.14 8.76
N MET A 197 2.29 12.97 8.26
CA MET A 197 1.41 11.80 8.17
C MET A 197 1.51 10.89 9.40
N GLY A 198 1.35 11.47 10.58
CA GLY A 198 1.37 10.77 11.86
C GLY A 198 1.31 11.72 13.05
N ALA A 199 1.24 11.17 14.25
CA ALA A 199 1.38 11.93 15.49
C ALA A 199 2.86 11.97 15.92
N LYS A 200 3.20 12.90 16.80
CA LYS A 200 4.56 12.98 17.37
C LYS A 200 5.02 11.65 18.01
N SER A 201 4.10 10.94 18.65
CA SER A 201 4.35 9.69 19.36
C SER A 201 4.09 8.43 18.51
N PHE A 202 3.56 8.57 17.30
CA PHE A 202 3.20 7.43 16.42
C PHE A 202 3.22 7.86 14.96
N ASN A 203 4.32 7.54 14.27
CA ASN A 203 4.47 7.81 12.85
C ASN A 203 5.24 6.67 12.17
N VAL A 204 4.52 5.78 11.52
CA VAL A 204 5.07 4.59 10.86
C VAL A 204 6.04 4.93 9.72
N HIS A 205 5.81 6.06 9.04
CA HIS A 205 6.68 6.54 7.94
C HIS A 205 8.03 7.02 8.45
N LYS A 206 8.02 7.77 9.56
CA LYS A 206 9.23 8.18 10.27
C LYS A 206 10.02 6.96 10.76
N ASP A 207 9.33 6.01 11.40
CA ASP A 207 9.95 4.79 11.90
C ASP A 207 10.56 3.95 10.77
N LEU A 208 9.91 3.91 9.61
CA LEU A 208 10.45 3.24 8.44
C LEU A 208 11.74 3.90 7.96
N VAL A 209 11.73 5.21 7.78
CA VAL A 209 12.92 5.96 7.31
C VAL A 209 14.06 5.85 8.33
N SER A 210 13.75 5.84 9.63
CA SER A 210 14.75 5.62 10.69
C SER A 210 15.40 4.22 10.58
N ARG A 211 14.60 3.19 10.31
CA ARG A 211 15.12 1.82 10.09
C ARG A 211 15.98 1.69 8.84
N GLN A 212 15.76 2.53 7.85
CA GLN A 212 16.61 2.63 6.66
C GLN A 212 17.93 3.38 6.92
N GLY A 213 18.21 3.82 8.15
CA GLY A 213 19.47 4.47 8.53
C GLY A 213 19.43 6.00 8.55
N PHE A 214 18.26 6.62 8.32
CA PHE A 214 18.10 8.07 8.28
C PHE A 214 17.39 8.62 9.53
N GLY A 215 17.62 8.02 10.70
CA GLY A 215 16.91 8.35 11.94
C GLY A 215 17.09 9.81 12.38
N GLU A 216 18.32 10.34 12.38
CA GLU A 216 18.60 11.73 12.75
C GLU A 216 17.89 12.72 11.81
N ALA A 217 17.90 12.45 10.50
CA ALA A 217 17.18 13.27 9.55
C ALA A 217 15.67 13.20 9.76
N ALA A 218 15.11 12.01 10.02
CA ALA A 218 13.69 11.82 10.28
C ALA A 218 13.22 12.55 11.56
N ASP A 219 14.04 12.56 12.61
CA ASP A 219 13.78 13.34 13.84
C ASP A 219 13.75 14.84 13.55
N LYS A 220 14.74 15.33 12.81
CA LYS A 220 14.83 16.75 12.43
C LYS A 220 13.67 17.20 11.55
N ILE A 221 13.31 16.40 10.57
CA ILE A 221 12.18 16.67 9.67
C ILE A 221 10.88 16.76 10.46
N GLN A 222 10.61 15.82 11.37
CA GLN A 222 9.40 15.84 12.19
C GLN A 222 9.39 17.04 13.13
N GLU A 223 10.50 17.38 13.79
CA GLU A 223 10.63 18.55 14.66
C GLU A 223 10.26 19.84 13.90
N LEU A 224 10.88 20.08 12.75
CA LEU A 224 10.65 21.27 11.93
C LEU A 224 9.20 21.34 11.44
N PHE A 225 8.67 20.21 10.95
CA PHE A 225 7.31 20.14 10.45
C PHE A 225 6.27 20.46 11.55
N MET A 226 6.44 19.88 12.74
CA MET A 226 5.57 20.11 13.90
C MET A 226 5.67 21.55 14.43
N ALA A 227 6.81 22.22 14.23
CA ALA A 227 7.00 23.64 14.52
C ALA A 227 6.39 24.56 13.45
N GLY A 228 5.73 24.03 12.40
CA GLY A 228 5.17 24.80 11.29
C GLY A 228 6.19 25.25 10.23
N ARG A 229 7.46 24.86 10.36
CA ARG A 229 8.58 25.23 9.49
C ARG A 229 8.69 24.24 8.31
N ARG A 230 7.63 24.17 7.49
CA ARG A 230 7.48 23.13 6.47
C ARG A 230 8.58 23.15 5.42
N ASP A 231 8.94 24.31 4.90
CA ASP A 231 9.96 24.43 3.85
C ASP A 231 11.33 23.96 4.36
N GLU A 232 11.65 24.27 5.62
CA GLU A 232 12.87 23.79 6.26
C GLU A 232 12.83 22.29 6.54
N ALA A 233 11.66 21.75 6.89
CA ALA A 233 11.47 20.32 7.04
C ALA A 233 11.71 19.58 5.71
N PHE A 234 11.22 20.13 4.59
CA PHE A 234 11.43 19.55 3.27
C PHE A 234 12.90 19.67 2.84
N ALA A 235 13.55 20.80 3.11
CA ALA A 235 14.98 20.99 2.86
C ALA A 235 15.88 20.08 3.71
N ALA A 236 15.41 19.68 4.90
CA ALA A 236 16.15 18.76 5.78
C ALA A 236 16.13 17.29 5.33
N VAL A 237 15.33 16.93 4.31
CA VAL A 237 15.39 15.59 3.69
C VAL A 237 16.73 15.45 2.97
N PRO A 238 17.57 14.45 3.31
CA PRO A 238 18.84 14.22 2.61
C PRO A 238 18.61 13.93 1.12
N ASP A 239 19.51 14.43 0.26
CA ASP A 239 19.50 14.12 -1.17
C ASP A 239 19.60 12.62 -1.41
N GLU A 240 20.48 11.93 -0.68
CA GLU A 240 20.64 10.49 -0.73
C GLU A 240 19.31 9.76 -0.48
N LEU A 241 18.57 10.14 0.56
CA LEU A 241 17.27 9.54 0.86
C LEU A 241 16.26 9.78 -0.28
N ALA A 242 16.12 11.04 -0.72
CA ALA A 242 15.21 11.38 -1.79
C ALA A 242 15.52 10.63 -3.08
N ASP A 243 16.81 10.50 -3.38
CA ASP A 243 17.31 9.84 -4.58
C ASP A 243 17.13 8.31 -4.53
N GLU A 244 17.39 7.68 -3.38
CA GLU A 244 17.17 6.24 -3.21
C GLU A 244 15.68 5.85 -3.32
N LEU A 245 14.76 6.73 -2.90
CA LEU A 245 13.31 6.48 -2.91
C LEU A 245 12.62 6.83 -4.23
N SER A 246 13.38 7.27 -5.25
CA SER A 246 12.82 7.77 -6.49
C SER A 246 13.66 7.43 -7.72
N LEU A 247 13.10 7.72 -8.88
CA LEU A 247 13.79 7.67 -10.17
C LEU A 247 13.74 9.09 -10.78
N CYS A 248 14.78 9.89 -10.48
CA CYS A 248 14.85 11.29 -10.86
C CYS A 248 16.07 11.61 -11.73
N GLY A 249 15.93 12.61 -12.61
CA GLY A 249 16.99 13.12 -13.47
C GLY A 249 16.73 12.89 -14.95
N SER A 250 17.79 12.96 -15.76
CA SER A 250 17.73 12.65 -17.18
C SER A 250 17.29 11.19 -17.42
N LYS A 251 16.80 10.91 -18.63
CA LYS A 251 16.41 9.54 -19.01
C LYS A 251 17.56 8.54 -18.85
N ASP A 252 18.79 8.94 -19.19
CA ASP A 252 19.96 8.07 -19.06
C ASP A 252 20.23 7.75 -17.59
N ARG A 253 20.19 8.75 -16.71
CA ARG A 253 20.33 8.56 -15.28
C ARG A 253 19.24 7.62 -14.71
N ILE A 254 17.99 7.82 -15.12
CA ILE A 254 16.88 6.94 -14.68
C ILE A 254 17.13 5.50 -15.14
N ARG A 255 17.60 5.30 -16.38
CA ARG A 255 17.95 3.96 -16.92
C ARG A 255 19.01 3.26 -16.07
N ASP A 256 20.07 3.98 -15.69
CA ASP A 256 21.12 3.43 -14.83
C ASP A 256 20.58 3.06 -13.44
N ARG A 257 19.73 3.92 -12.86
CA ARG A 257 19.16 3.67 -11.53
C ARG A 257 18.08 2.58 -11.50
N LEU A 258 17.40 2.34 -12.62
CA LEU A 258 16.46 1.21 -12.76
C LEU A 258 17.14 -0.14 -12.52
N GLN A 259 18.47 -0.24 -12.71
CA GLN A 259 19.21 -1.47 -12.48
C GLN A 259 19.10 -1.92 -11.00
N ALA A 260 19.22 -1.01 -10.03
CA ALA A 260 19.06 -1.34 -8.62
C ALA A 260 17.66 -1.90 -8.30
N TRP A 261 16.62 -1.37 -8.94
CA TRP A 261 15.25 -1.90 -8.79
C TRP A 261 15.12 -3.29 -9.42
N LYS A 262 15.72 -3.54 -10.58
CA LYS A 262 15.73 -4.85 -11.25
C LYS A 262 16.48 -5.91 -10.45
N GLU A 263 17.54 -5.53 -9.73
CA GLU A 263 18.35 -6.44 -8.88
C GLU A 263 17.73 -6.65 -7.50
N SER A 264 16.80 -5.80 -7.09
CA SER A 264 16.07 -5.93 -5.83
C SER A 264 14.98 -7.00 -5.91
N PRO A 265 14.40 -7.43 -4.77
CA PRO A 265 13.26 -8.37 -4.78
C PRO A 265 11.93 -7.74 -5.23
N VAL A 266 11.92 -6.49 -5.67
CA VAL A 266 10.73 -5.80 -6.20
C VAL A 266 10.30 -6.43 -7.52
N THR A 267 9.02 -6.76 -7.65
CA THR A 267 8.45 -7.41 -8.86
C THR A 267 7.63 -6.45 -9.71
N MET A 268 7.22 -5.33 -9.14
CA MET A 268 6.36 -4.34 -9.80
C MET A 268 6.67 -2.93 -9.30
N LEU A 269 6.71 -1.96 -10.21
CA LEU A 269 6.78 -0.53 -9.87
C LEU A 269 5.40 0.12 -10.05
N ASN A 270 4.83 0.65 -8.97
CA ASN A 270 3.68 1.53 -9.00
C ASN A 270 4.17 2.96 -9.22
N VAL A 271 4.19 3.39 -10.47
CA VAL A 271 4.79 4.66 -10.88
C VAL A 271 3.86 5.83 -10.61
N GLY A 272 4.29 6.74 -9.74
CA GLY A 272 3.61 8.00 -9.45
C GLY A 272 4.02 9.10 -10.43
N THR A 273 3.48 9.10 -11.66
CA THR A 273 3.65 10.20 -12.62
C THR A 273 2.38 10.41 -13.44
N PRO A 274 1.97 11.68 -13.70
CA PRO A 274 0.89 11.99 -14.63
C PRO A 274 1.37 12.09 -16.08
N ASP A 275 2.69 12.06 -16.32
CA ASP A 275 3.30 12.31 -17.64
C ASP A 275 3.31 11.04 -18.48
N ARG A 276 2.66 11.12 -19.65
CA ARG A 276 2.54 9.99 -20.59
C ARG A 276 3.87 9.61 -21.25
N ASP A 277 4.75 10.57 -21.49
CA ASP A 277 6.03 10.33 -22.14
C ASP A 277 6.99 9.62 -21.17
N THR A 278 6.94 9.96 -19.88
CA THR A 278 7.61 9.22 -18.83
C THR A 278 7.10 7.78 -18.73
N LEU A 279 5.77 7.57 -18.77
CA LEU A 279 5.21 6.21 -18.74
C LEU A 279 5.63 5.39 -19.97
N ARG A 280 5.65 5.99 -21.16
CA ARG A 280 6.12 5.33 -22.39
C ARG A 280 7.58 4.95 -22.30
N PHE A 281 8.44 5.90 -21.85
CA PHE A 281 9.85 5.64 -21.62
C PHE A 281 10.07 4.47 -20.67
N LEU A 282 9.39 4.46 -19.51
CA LEU A 282 9.51 3.36 -18.56
C LEU A 282 9.00 2.01 -19.13
N ALA A 283 7.95 2.02 -19.93
CA ALA A 283 7.46 0.81 -20.58
C ALA A 283 8.48 0.25 -21.58
N GLU A 284 9.17 1.10 -22.33
CA GLU A 284 10.24 0.72 -23.26
C GLU A 284 11.47 0.11 -22.55
N GLU A 285 11.74 0.54 -21.27
CA GLU A 285 12.87 0.04 -20.49
C GLU A 285 12.56 -1.23 -19.68
N LEU A 286 11.28 -1.50 -19.40
CA LEU A 286 10.88 -2.54 -18.44
C LEU A 286 10.03 -3.67 -19.04
N LEU A 287 9.38 -3.46 -20.18
CA LEU A 287 8.47 -4.41 -20.84
C LEU A 287 9.00 -4.90 -22.18
#